data_7bee5c17f8257675cbb16e7e757bc991
#
_entry.id   7bee5c17f8257675cbb16e7e757bc991
#
_cell.length_a   1.000
_cell.length_b   1.000
_cell.length_c   1.000
_cell.angle_alpha   90.00
_cell.angle_beta   90.00
_cell.angle_gamma   90.00
#
_symmetry.space_group_name_H-M   'P 1'
#
loop_
_entity.id
_entity.type
_entity.pdbx_description
1 polymer ?
#
loop_
_entity_poly.entity_id
_entity_poly.type
_entity_poly.pdbx_seq_one_letter_code
_entity_poly.pdbx_strand_id
1 'polypeptide(L)'
;MSNFQYIEAPAKLNLNLFITGVNQKGLHLLKSHVCFLELSDEIYIKYYFKDEFYQTSKNEFLLINPNDNLVSNAINAFRFHTNWDQKFKVILKKKIPIGAGLGGGSADAAATLILLSNLYNNCKGIKQK
;
A
#
# COMPACT_ATOMS: atom_id res chain seq x y z
N MET A 1 -8.87 -6.48 -16.78
CA MET A 1 -7.86 -6.70 -15.71
C MET A 1 -7.80 -8.15 -15.24
N SER A 2 -7.91 -9.08 -16.16
CA SER A 2 -8.07 -10.51 -15.85
C SER A 2 -6.85 -11.16 -15.20
N ASN A 3 -5.64 -10.61 -15.38
CA ASN A 3 -4.41 -11.19 -14.81
C ASN A 3 -3.87 -10.43 -13.60
N PHE A 4 -4.62 -9.43 -13.14
CA PHE A 4 -4.21 -8.63 -11.99
C PHE A 4 -4.67 -9.27 -10.68
N GLN A 5 -3.79 -9.24 -9.70
CA GLN A 5 -4.16 -9.44 -8.30
C GLN A 5 -4.64 -8.11 -7.73
N TYR A 6 -5.59 -8.16 -6.81
CA TYR A 6 -6.32 -6.99 -6.35
C TYR A 6 -6.39 -6.95 -4.84
N ILE A 7 -6.29 -5.76 -4.28
CA ILE A 7 -6.53 -5.52 -2.86
C ILE A 7 -7.11 -4.12 -2.66
N GLU A 8 -7.98 -3.98 -1.67
CA GLU A 8 -8.50 -2.70 -1.23
C GLU A 8 -7.65 -2.14 -0.10
N ALA A 9 -7.47 -0.82 -0.11
CA ALA A 9 -6.79 -0.08 0.94
C ALA A 9 -7.78 0.90 1.55
N PRO A 10 -8.45 0.54 2.66
CA PRO A 10 -9.51 1.36 3.23
C PRO A 10 -8.96 2.61 3.92
N ALA A 11 -9.72 3.70 3.82
CA ALA A 11 -9.46 4.90 4.59
C ALA A 11 -9.70 4.64 6.06
N LYS A 12 -8.98 5.36 6.91
CA LYS A 12 -9.18 5.32 8.35
C LYS A 12 -9.61 6.69 8.88
N LEU A 13 -10.38 6.68 9.94
CA LEU A 13 -10.76 7.88 10.68
C LEU A 13 -10.36 7.70 12.14
N ASN A 14 -9.60 8.65 12.68
CA ASN A 14 -9.34 8.71 14.10
C ASN A 14 -10.54 9.36 14.79
N LEU A 15 -11.24 8.58 15.63
CA LEU A 15 -12.40 9.07 16.35
C LEU A 15 -11.99 9.94 17.53
N ASN A 16 -10.87 9.60 18.16
CA ASN A 16 -10.27 10.40 19.20
C ASN A 16 -8.76 10.13 19.27
N LEU A 17 -8.04 11.07 19.84
CA LEU A 17 -6.60 10.95 20.04
C LEU A 17 -6.25 11.60 21.38
N PHE A 18 -5.68 10.81 22.30
CA PHE A 18 -5.28 11.27 23.62
C PHE A 18 -3.80 11.07 23.83
N ILE A 19 -3.15 12.03 24.48
CA ILE A 19 -1.81 11.85 25.03
C ILE A 19 -2.00 11.24 26.41
N THR A 20 -1.55 9.98 26.61
CA THR A 20 -1.75 9.25 27.87
C THR A 20 -0.56 9.31 28.80
N GLY A 21 0.56 9.89 28.33
CA GLY A 21 1.75 10.01 29.15
C GLY A 21 2.99 10.26 28.31
N VAL A 22 4.14 10.18 28.96
CA VAL A 22 5.44 10.33 28.32
C VAL A 22 6.29 9.12 28.72
N ASN A 23 6.95 8.47 27.75
CA ASN A 23 7.80 7.33 28.07
C ASN A 23 9.16 7.80 28.62
N GLN A 24 10.02 6.83 28.99
CA GLN A 24 11.35 7.12 29.57
C GLN A 24 12.26 7.91 28.63
N LYS A 25 11.99 7.88 27.32
CA LYS A 25 12.75 8.60 26.30
C LYS A 25 12.19 9.99 26.00
N GLY A 26 11.17 10.43 26.72
CA GLY A 26 10.53 11.73 26.51
C GLY A 26 9.51 11.75 25.37
N LEU A 27 9.17 10.59 24.79
CA LEU A 27 8.16 10.51 23.73
C LEU A 27 6.77 10.43 24.32
N HIS A 28 5.83 11.16 23.72
CA HIS A 28 4.43 11.13 24.16
C HIS A 28 3.77 9.80 23.80
N LEU A 29 3.03 9.24 24.74
CA LEU A 29 2.23 8.06 24.52
C LEU A 29 0.85 8.48 24.03
N LEU A 30 0.38 7.84 22.95
CA LEU A 30 -0.89 8.17 22.34
C LEU A 30 -1.88 7.02 22.47
N LYS A 31 -3.14 7.35 22.70
CA LYS A 31 -4.26 6.41 22.62
C LYS A 31 -5.25 6.94 21.59
N SER A 32 -5.66 6.07 20.68
CA SER A 32 -6.55 6.45 19.61
C SER A 32 -7.53 5.34 19.31
N HIS A 33 -8.77 5.72 18.99
CA HIS A 33 -9.77 4.82 18.44
C HIS A 33 -9.85 5.06 16.94
N VAL A 34 -9.71 4.00 16.17
CA VAL A 34 -9.66 4.06 14.71
C VAL A 34 -10.86 3.32 14.13
N CYS A 35 -11.49 3.92 13.15
CA CYS A 35 -12.57 3.30 12.38
C CYS A 35 -12.14 3.23 10.91
N PHE A 36 -12.34 2.08 10.28
CA PHE A 36 -12.14 1.95 8.84
C PHE A 36 -13.44 2.29 8.11
N LEU A 37 -13.31 3.05 7.04
CA LEU A 37 -14.42 3.50 6.22
C LEU A 37 -14.60 2.57 5.03
N GLU A 38 -15.78 2.60 4.42
CA GLU A 38 -16.02 1.88 3.16
C GLU A 38 -15.26 2.49 1.99
N LEU A 39 -14.87 3.77 2.11
CA LEU A 39 -14.04 4.43 1.11
C LEU A 39 -12.67 3.78 1.07
N SER A 40 -12.25 3.28 -0.08
CA SER A 40 -10.98 2.57 -0.25
C SER A 40 -10.32 2.96 -1.54
N ASP A 41 -8.98 3.02 -1.52
CA ASP A 41 -8.21 2.94 -2.76
C ASP A 41 -8.18 1.48 -3.22
N GLU A 42 -7.91 1.26 -4.49
CA GLU A 42 -7.79 -0.07 -5.06
C GLU A 42 -6.43 -0.23 -5.69
N ILE A 43 -5.77 -1.36 -5.43
CA ILE A 43 -4.44 -1.64 -5.96
C ILE A 43 -4.52 -2.92 -6.77
N TYR A 44 -4.06 -2.84 -8.02
CA TYR A 44 -3.99 -3.95 -8.96
C TYR A 44 -2.52 -4.19 -9.31
N ILE A 45 -2.04 -5.42 -9.13
CA ILE A 45 -0.66 -5.80 -9.43
C ILE A 45 -0.66 -7.06 -10.28
N LYS A 46 0.18 -7.08 -11.30
CA LYS A 46 0.46 -8.30 -12.06
C LYS A 46 1.95 -8.42 -12.34
N TYR A 47 2.41 -9.64 -12.56
CA TYR A 47 3.76 -9.90 -13.04
C TYR A 47 3.93 -9.27 -14.42
N TYR A 48 5.09 -8.66 -14.63
CA TYR A 48 5.37 -7.99 -15.87
C TYR A 48 6.87 -8.06 -16.16
N PHE A 49 7.29 -7.71 -17.38
CA PHE A 49 8.70 -7.78 -17.77
C PHE A 49 9.50 -6.53 -17.34
N LYS A 50 8.81 -5.46 -16.99
CA LYS A 50 9.41 -4.22 -16.49
C LYS A 50 8.47 -3.60 -15.46
N ASP A 51 8.99 -2.66 -14.67
CA ASP A 51 8.16 -1.93 -13.71
C ASP A 51 7.39 -0.81 -14.42
N GLU A 52 6.08 -0.81 -14.24
CA GLU A 52 5.20 0.26 -14.68
C GLU A 52 4.23 0.60 -13.54
N PHE A 53 4.07 1.89 -13.26
CA PHE A 53 3.19 2.37 -12.21
C PHE A 53 2.23 3.39 -12.80
N TYR A 54 0.93 3.12 -12.64
CA TYR A 54 -0.13 3.99 -13.11
C TYR A 54 -1.01 4.39 -11.93
N GLN A 55 -1.43 5.63 -11.91
CA GLN A 55 -2.39 6.11 -10.94
C GLN A 55 -3.58 6.69 -11.66
N THR A 56 -4.79 6.33 -11.24
CA THR A 56 -6.01 6.95 -11.76
C THR A 56 -6.45 8.06 -10.84
N SER A 57 -6.86 9.16 -11.43
CA SER A 57 -7.54 10.26 -10.74
C SER A 57 -8.63 10.75 -11.67
N LYS A 58 -9.88 10.73 -11.23
CA LYS A 58 -11.02 11.19 -12.01
C LYS A 58 -11.11 10.56 -13.41
N ASN A 59 -10.93 9.23 -13.49
CA ASN A 59 -11.00 8.45 -14.73
C ASN A 59 -9.83 8.64 -15.71
N GLU A 60 -8.75 9.28 -15.29
CA GLU A 60 -7.53 9.39 -16.10
C GLU A 60 -6.45 8.47 -15.55
N PHE A 61 -5.72 7.81 -16.46
CA PHE A 61 -4.54 7.04 -16.10
C PHE A 61 -3.31 7.91 -16.26
N LEU A 62 -2.58 8.12 -15.17
CA LEU A 62 -1.34 8.86 -15.18
C LEU A 62 -0.19 7.92 -14.84
N LEU A 63 0.83 7.93 -15.69
CA LEU A 63 2.09 7.25 -15.36
C LEU A 63 2.78 8.07 -14.26
N ILE A 64 3.05 7.44 -13.12
CA ILE A 64 3.67 8.12 -11.99
C ILE A 64 5.14 7.79 -11.91
N ASN A 65 5.92 8.75 -11.37
CA ASN A 65 7.33 8.53 -11.10
C ASN A 65 7.47 7.53 -9.95
N PRO A 66 8.16 6.38 -10.17
CA PRO A 66 8.30 5.36 -9.13
C PRO A 66 9.00 5.85 -7.87
N ASN A 67 9.74 6.95 -7.93
CA ASN A 67 10.50 7.47 -6.79
C ASN A 67 9.67 8.33 -5.84
N ASP A 68 8.49 8.75 -6.26
CA ASP A 68 7.67 9.71 -5.50
C ASP A 68 6.40 9.09 -4.90
N ASN A 69 6.31 7.77 -4.86
CA ASN A 69 5.08 7.09 -4.45
C ASN A 69 5.35 6.06 -3.36
N LEU A 70 4.50 6.05 -2.34
CA LEU A 70 4.63 5.11 -1.23
C LEU A 70 4.44 3.66 -1.65
N VAL A 71 3.59 3.39 -2.65
CA VAL A 71 3.41 2.05 -3.19
C VAL A 71 4.70 1.56 -3.85
N SER A 72 5.33 2.39 -4.65
CA SER A 72 6.63 2.08 -5.27
C SER A 72 7.70 1.83 -4.22
N ASN A 73 7.73 2.66 -3.19
CA ASN A 73 8.69 2.51 -2.09
C ASN A 73 8.46 1.18 -1.35
N ALA A 74 7.21 0.80 -1.13
CA ALA A 74 6.87 -0.47 -0.50
C ALA A 74 7.35 -1.66 -1.34
N ILE A 75 7.14 -1.61 -2.65
CA ILE A 75 7.60 -2.66 -3.56
C ILE A 75 9.13 -2.78 -3.54
N ASN A 76 9.82 -1.66 -3.62
CA ASN A 76 11.29 -1.65 -3.59
C ASN A 76 11.83 -2.17 -2.26
N ALA A 77 11.23 -1.79 -1.14
CA ALA A 77 11.61 -2.29 0.17
C ALA A 77 11.38 -3.80 0.28
N PHE A 78 10.25 -4.29 -0.20
CA PHE A 78 9.94 -5.72 -0.20
C PHE A 78 10.95 -6.50 -1.02
N ARG A 79 11.28 -6.03 -2.22
CA ARG A 79 12.29 -6.67 -3.07
C ARG A 79 13.67 -6.68 -2.42
N PHE A 80 14.04 -5.58 -1.77
CA PHE A 80 15.32 -5.48 -1.08
C PHE A 80 15.45 -6.53 0.04
N HIS A 81 14.40 -6.68 0.85
CA HIS A 81 14.42 -7.60 1.98
C HIS A 81 14.26 -9.07 1.60
N THR A 82 13.64 -9.35 0.46
CA THR A 82 13.39 -10.74 0.01
C THR A 82 14.35 -11.20 -1.08
N ASN A 83 15.13 -10.31 -1.66
CA ASN A 83 15.93 -10.54 -2.86
C ASN A 83 15.10 -11.02 -4.06
N TRP A 84 13.82 -10.63 -4.10
CA TRP A 84 12.91 -11.00 -5.17
C TRP A 84 13.03 -9.97 -6.29
N ASP A 85 13.48 -10.38 -7.45
CA ASP A 85 13.75 -9.49 -8.58
C ASP A 85 12.57 -9.31 -9.53
N GLN A 86 11.41 -9.84 -9.18
CA GLN A 86 10.21 -9.78 -10.00
C GLN A 86 9.80 -8.33 -10.28
N LYS A 87 9.48 -8.05 -11.55
CA LYS A 87 8.93 -6.77 -12.00
C LYS A 87 7.41 -6.83 -12.05
N PHE A 88 6.79 -5.68 -11.89
CA PHE A 88 5.33 -5.59 -11.78
C PHE A 88 4.76 -4.44 -12.57
N LYS A 89 3.57 -4.66 -13.12
CA LYS A 89 2.69 -3.59 -13.56
C LYS A 89 1.69 -3.31 -12.45
N VAL A 90 1.61 -2.07 -12.01
CA VAL A 90 0.81 -1.64 -10.86
C VAL A 90 -0.16 -0.55 -11.30
N ILE A 91 -1.42 -0.71 -10.94
CA ILE A 91 -2.44 0.31 -11.13
C ILE A 91 -3.01 0.66 -9.77
N LEU A 92 -2.88 1.92 -9.38
CA LEU A 92 -3.43 2.46 -8.14
C LEU A 92 -4.63 3.33 -8.48
N LYS A 93 -5.83 2.90 -8.08
CA LYS A 93 -7.04 3.69 -8.23
C LYS A 93 -7.26 4.48 -6.95
N LYS A 94 -6.95 5.78 -6.99
CA LYS A 94 -7.10 6.67 -5.85
C LYS A 94 -8.54 7.14 -5.71
N LYS A 95 -9.17 6.77 -4.61
CA LYS A 95 -10.50 7.24 -4.22
C LYS A 95 -10.46 8.05 -2.92
N ILE A 96 -9.44 7.80 -2.07
CA ILE A 96 -9.25 8.52 -0.82
C ILE A 96 -8.61 9.87 -1.14
N PRO A 97 -9.20 11.00 -0.71
CA PRO A 97 -8.62 12.32 -0.97
C PRO A 97 -7.23 12.45 -0.36
N ILE A 98 -6.31 13.01 -1.14
CA ILE A 98 -4.94 13.27 -0.69
C ILE A 98 -4.96 14.43 0.30
N GLY A 99 -4.28 14.25 1.44
CA GLY A 99 -4.16 15.31 2.44
C GLY A 99 -5.37 15.48 3.34
N ALA A 100 -6.35 14.57 3.25
CA ALA A 100 -7.57 14.66 4.07
C ALA A 100 -7.42 14.08 5.48
N GLY A 101 -6.22 13.59 5.86
CA GLY A 101 -6.01 12.98 7.17
C GLY A 101 -6.61 11.58 7.31
N LEU A 102 -6.97 10.94 6.21
CA LEU A 102 -7.60 9.61 6.20
C LEU A 102 -6.60 8.47 6.01
N GLY A 103 -5.30 8.76 6.01
CA GLY A 103 -4.25 7.75 5.97
C GLY A 103 -4.13 6.98 4.66
N GLY A 104 -4.58 7.58 3.54
CA GLY A 104 -4.65 6.90 2.25
C GLY A 104 -3.31 6.38 1.75
N GLY A 105 -2.26 7.19 1.79
CA GLY A 105 -0.93 6.79 1.32
C GLY A 105 -0.34 5.64 2.12
N SER A 106 -0.46 5.69 3.44
CA SER A 106 0.01 4.62 4.33
C SER A 106 -0.81 3.35 4.16
N ALA A 107 -2.11 3.48 3.95
CA ALA A 107 -3.00 2.33 3.69
C ALA A 107 -2.63 1.66 2.37
N ASP A 108 -2.35 2.45 1.32
CA ASP A 108 -1.92 1.95 0.03
C ASP A 108 -0.62 1.15 0.15
N ALA A 109 0.36 1.67 0.87
CA ALA A 109 1.63 0.99 1.09
C ALA A 109 1.46 -0.31 1.87
N ALA A 110 0.68 -0.29 2.94
CA ALA A 110 0.41 -1.47 3.75
C ALA A 110 -0.31 -2.55 2.94
N ALA A 111 -1.34 -2.17 2.19
CA ALA A 111 -2.07 -3.10 1.33
C ALA A 111 -1.15 -3.71 0.28
N THR A 112 -0.28 -2.92 -0.31
CA THR A 112 0.72 -3.39 -1.28
C THR A 112 1.62 -4.45 -0.67
N LEU A 113 2.12 -4.23 0.54
CA LEU A 113 2.97 -5.21 1.22
C LEU A 113 2.23 -6.53 1.50
N ILE A 114 0.96 -6.45 1.88
CA ILE A 114 0.14 -7.64 2.09
C ILE A 114 0.00 -8.43 0.78
N LEU A 115 -0.32 -7.74 -0.31
CA LEU A 115 -0.49 -8.37 -1.61
C LEU A 115 0.80 -9.01 -2.11
N LEU A 116 1.92 -8.31 -1.97
CA LEU A 116 3.24 -8.84 -2.34
C LEU A 116 3.62 -10.05 -1.49
N SER A 117 3.33 -10.02 -0.19
CA SER A 117 3.60 -11.15 0.69
C SER A 117 2.83 -12.39 0.25
N ASN A 118 1.56 -12.23 -0.12
CA ASN A 118 0.75 -13.34 -0.62
C ASN A 118 1.30 -13.89 -1.92
N LEU A 119 1.66 -13.04 -2.87
CA LEU A 119 2.24 -13.45 -4.14
C LEU A 119 3.58 -14.18 -3.95
N TYR A 120 4.43 -13.63 -3.11
CA TYR A 120 5.75 -14.19 -2.83
C TYR A 120 5.66 -15.57 -2.16
N ASN A 121 4.80 -15.70 -1.17
CA ASN A 121 4.59 -16.95 -0.46
C ASN A 121 4.00 -18.03 -1.37
N ASN A 122 3.08 -17.67 -2.24
CA ASN A 122 2.52 -18.59 -3.22
C ASN A 122 3.59 -19.07 -4.20
N CYS A 123 4.45 -18.17 -4.66
CA CYS A 123 5.56 -18.51 -5.55
C CYS A 123 6.54 -19.47 -4.87
N LYS A 124 6.91 -19.19 -3.61
CA LYS A 124 7.78 -20.07 -2.83
C LYS A 124 7.16 -21.44 -2.57
N GLY A 125 5.87 -21.47 -2.25
CA GLY A 125 5.15 -22.73 -2.02
C GLY A 125 5.19 -23.64 -3.23
N ILE A 126 5.06 -23.08 -4.42
CA ILE A 126 5.16 -23.84 -5.67
C ILE A 126 6.57 -24.40 -5.86
N LYS A 127 7.61 -23.62 -5.54
CA LYS A 127 9.02 -24.05 -5.68
C LYS A 127 9.43 -25.10 -4.67
N GLN A 128 8.77 -25.17 -3.52
CA GLN A 128 9.09 -26.12 -2.46
C GLN A 128 8.39 -27.46 -2.63
N LYS A 129 7.45 -27.54 -3.55
CA LYS A 129 6.77 -28.78 -3.87
C LYS A 129 7.45 -29.50 -5.02
#